data_78129abf0a13a96cecfabe0053b315f8
#
_entry.id   78129abf0a13a96cecfabe0053b315f8
#
_cell.length_a   1.000
_cell.length_b   1.000
_cell.length_c   1.000
_cell.angle_alpha   90.00
_cell.angle_beta   90.00
_cell.angle_gamma   90.00
#
_symmetry.space_group_name_H-M   'P 1'
#
loop_
_entity.id
_entity.type
_entity.pdbx_description
1 polymer ?
#
loop_
_entity_poly.entity_id
_entity_poly.type
_entity_poly.pdbx_seq_one_letter_code
_entity_poly.pdbx_strand_id
1 'polypeptide(L)'
;MYKSKEKCFIINVIVTVVFSLSIPVGALGADMAIMEELGKQLFFDKNLSHPKGRQSCASCHDPKVGLTAPDRRVNRRGGVMPGAIKSRFGARKVPTATYATFSADFSPDGGFGGAPEGGTFWDGRATGDVVTTRIFPDAWKGTPLWDEMAAKDTPAVDQAMGPFLNDVEMNLPSAVALCKRVASSRYVHLWKRAWDEPINCSTARAPVAAEDGLLDLTHADLTHQRIAFAIGVFEDTLNTFSSKRDIALLTDEDGAFPLDDFKYKENLGHDLFYDRTNSCAAFCHSSSFGADGTALQELYTPDGGSGYFNLGGPRNPANPFYRMDRVRDDNGNPINPEGRDFVDLGLGGRDDDGDGVPDFEGEEGKFKIPTMRNLFTRNFPRAYFHNGYFKSLKGVVHFYNTRDMKPVCANKKGKPQRFVTERRALRKGCWPQPEVLSENIFDCDAGENCKVVLAEGETFDTYCDNPDNVRDIGNLCLTEEEEDAIVAYLKTLTDTVIIKPPKKKWQHNK
;
A
#
# COMPACT_ATOMS: atom_id res chain seq x y z
N MET A 1 32.67 -59.16 11.40
CA MET A 1 33.04 -57.79 10.96
C MET A 1 32.20 -56.82 11.73
N TYR A 2 32.81 -56.19 12.72
CA TYR A 2 32.19 -55.28 13.68
C TYR A 2 32.03 -53.88 13.03
N LYS A 3 30.81 -53.32 12.99
CA LYS A 3 30.60 -51.89 12.76
C LYS A 3 30.40 -51.17 14.08
N SER A 4 31.37 -50.39 14.47
CA SER A 4 31.28 -49.48 15.61
C SER A 4 30.43 -48.27 15.24
N LYS A 5 29.42 -48.01 16.06
CA LYS A 5 28.66 -46.77 16.05
C LYS A 5 29.34 -45.78 17.01
N GLU A 6 30.05 -44.81 16.50
CA GLU A 6 30.45 -43.66 17.29
C GLU A 6 29.28 -42.68 17.44
N LYS A 7 28.83 -42.50 18.66
CA LYS A 7 27.88 -41.45 19.05
C LYS A 7 28.70 -40.20 19.36
N CYS A 8 28.58 -39.21 18.52
CA CYS A 8 29.09 -37.88 18.80
C CYS A 8 28.16 -37.19 19.81
N PHE A 9 28.64 -36.98 21.01
CA PHE A 9 27.97 -36.17 22.05
C PHE A 9 28.32 -34.71 21.81
N ILE A 10 27.35 -33.91 21.32
CA ILE A 10 27.47 -32.45 21.30
C ILE A 10 27.01 -31.94 22.66
N ILE A 11 27.95 -31.48 23.46
CA ILE A 11 27.68 -30.77 24.70
C ILE A 11 27.34 -29.33 24.36
N ASN A 12 26.07 -28.99 24.47
CA ASN A 12 25.60 -27.61 24.41
C ASN A 12 26.03 -26.88 25.70
N VAL A 13 27.11 -26.11 25.64
CA VAL A 13 27.46 -25.15 26.67
C VAL A 13 26.66 -23.88 26.43
N ILE A 14 25.54 -23.72 27.14
CA ILE A 14 24.83 -22.45 27.22
C ILE A 14 25.64 -21.54 28.15
N VAL A 15 26.43 -20.65 27.58
CA VAL A 15 27.06 -19.55 28.31
C VAL A 15 26.00 -18.44 28.47
N THR A 16 25.34 -18.44 29.61
CA THR A 16 24.48 -17.32 30.02
C THR A 16 25.37 -16.18 30.51
N VAL A 17 25.75 -15.28 29.61
CA VAL A 17 26.39 -14.02 30.00
C VAL A 17 25.29 -13.08 30.52
N VAL A 18 25.12 -13.04 31.82
CA VAL A 18 24.32 -12.01 32.49
C VAL A 18 25.15 -10.73 32.52
N PHE A 19 24.99 -9.88 31.53
CA PHE A 19 25.44 -8.49 31.62
C PHE A 19 24.45 -7.74 32.54
N SER A 20 24.84 -7.57 33.81
CA SER A 20 24.22 -6.60 34.69
C SER A 20 24.61 -5.19 34.22
N LEU A 21 23.94 -4.66 33.19
CA LEU A 21 23.99 -3.24 32.89
C LEU A 21 23.16 -2.52 33.95
N SER A 22 23.85 -1.95 34.94
CA SER A 22 23.32 -0.89 35.79
C SER A 22 23.06 0.33 34.89
N ILE A 23 21.88 0.42 34.33
CA ILE A 23 21.41 1.64 33.63
C ILE A 23 21.26 2.72 34.70
N PRO A 24 21.98 3.84 34.60
CA PRO A 24 21.73 4.95 35.50
C PRO A 24 20.29 5.43 35.24
N VAL A 25 19.48 5.48 36.31
CA VAL A 25 18.19 6.15 36.33
C VAL A 25 18.47 7.65 36.23
N GLY A 26 18.80 8.11 35.03
CA GLY A 26 19.09 9.51 34.75
C GLY A 26 18.67 9.84 33.34
N ALA A 27 17.68 10.73 33.23
CA ALA A 27 17.10 11.30 32.02
C ALA A 27 16.49 10.26 31.07
N LEU A 28 15.17 10.04 31.21
CA LEU A 28 14.34 9.45 30.17
C LEU A 28 14.28 10.44 28.97
N GLY A 29 15.34 10.45 28.16
CA GLY A 29 15.35 11.12 26.88
C GLY A 29 14.42 10.45 25.87
N ALA A 30 14.33 11.03 24.67
CA ALA A 30 13.62 10.45 23.55
C ALA A 30 14.14 9.03 23.30
N ASP A 31 13.21 8.13 22.98
CA ASP A 31 13.51 6.73 22.74
C ASP A 31 12.49 6.20 21.70
N MET A 32 12.95 5.25 20.86
CA MET A 32 12.17 4.67 19.77
C MET A 32 10.84 4.09 20.29
N ALA A 33 10.84 3.36 21.39
CA ALA A 33 9.62 2.75 21.93
C ALA A 33 8.57 3.78 22.36
N ILE A 34 9.00 4.97 22.77
CA ILE A 34 8.09 6.08 23.10
C ILE A 34 7.54 6.72 21.82
N MET A 35 8.36 6.85 20.78
CA MET A 35 7.94 7.33 19.47
C MET A 35 6.90 6.40 18.85
N GLU A 36 7.14 5.09 18.87
CA GLU A 36 6.19 4.07 18.43
C GLU A 36 4.85 4.15 19.20
N GLU A 37 4.90 4.28 20.52
CA GLU A 37 3.67 4.39 21.32
C GLU A 37 2.92 5.71 21.04
N LEU A 38 3.63 6.82 20.83
CA LEU A 38 3.03 8.09 20.41
C LEU A 38 2.34 7.91 19.06
N GLY A 39 3.03 7.37 18.06
CA GLY A 39 2.49 7.09 16.74
C GLY A 39 1.26 6.19 16.79
N LYS A 40 1.32 5.14 17.62
CA LYS A 40 0.17 4.26 17.87
C LYS A 40 -1.04 4.99 18.44
N GLN A 41 -0.85 5.86 19.43
CA GLN A 41 -1.96 6.64 19.98
C GLN A 41 -2.58 7.55 18.91
N LEU A 42 -1.75 8.22 18.12
CA LEU A 42 -2.15 9.08 17.01
C LEU A 42 -2.95 8.31 15.94
N PHE A 43 -2.45 7.15 15.49
CA PHE A 43 -3.07 6.31 14.48
C PHE A 43 -4.50 5.85 14.86
N PHE A 44 -4.75 5.63 16.14
CA PHE A 44 -6.06 5.18 16.63
C PHE A 44 -6.97 6.31 17.16
N ASP A 45 -6.50 7.57 17.21
CA ASP A 45 -7.28 8.65 17.82
C ASP A 45 -8.29 9.29 16.86
N LYS A 46 -9.56 8.95 17.03
CA LYS A 46 -10.67 9.55 16.28
C LYS A 46 -10.90 11.03 16.58
N ASN A 47 -10.32 11.58 17.66
CA ASN A 47 -10.46 13.00 17.95
C ASN A 47 -9.67 13.88 16.99
N LEU A 48 -8.78 13.30 16.19
CA LEU A 48 -7.98 14.00 15.18
C LEU A 48 -8.73 14.26 13.88
N SER A 49 -10.04 14.03 13.82
CA SER A 49 -10.89 14.34 12.65
C SER A 49 -11.89 15.45 12.91
N HIS A 50 -12.36 16.12 11.86
CA HIS A 50 -13.46 17.08 11.94
C HIS A 50 -14.67 16.57 11.12
N PRO A 51 -15.84 16.35 11.74
CA PRO A 51 -16.15 16.51 13.18
C PRO A 51 -15.35 15.57 14.09
N LYS A 52 -15.09 16.02 15.31
CA LYS A 52 -14.33 15.27 16.31
C LYS A 52 -14.96 13.91 16.62
N GLY A 53 -14.13 12.87 16.76
CA GLY A 53 -14.58 11.52 17.12
C GLY A 53 -15.11 10.68 15.97
N ARG A 54 -14.98 11.13 14.72
CA ARG A 54 -15.52 10.44 13.55
C ARG A 54 -14.56 9.45 12.93
N GLN A 55 -13.31 9.83 12.72
CA GLN A 55 -12.35 9.07 11.94
C GLN A 55 -10.94 9.14 12.53
N SER A 56 -10.17 8.10 12.34
CA SER A 56 -8.74 7.97 12.60
C SER A 56 -8.13 7.13 11.47
N CYS A 57 -6.81 7.03 11.38
CA CYS A 57 -6.16 6.13 10.42
C CYS A 57 -6.73 4.71 10.51
N ALA A 58 -6.86 4.17 11.74
CA ALA A 58 -7.45 2.86 12.00
C ALA A 58 -8.93 2.72 11.60
N SER A 59 -9.65 3.81 11.31
CA SER A 59 -11.03 3.73 10.81
C SER A 59 -11.09 3.24 9.37
N CYS A 60 -10.04 3.51 8.58
CA CYS A 60 -9.87 3.07 7.21
C CYS A 60 -8.85 1.95 7.07
N HIS A 61 -7.85 1.91 7.97
CA HIS A 61 -6.79 0.89 8.04
C HIS A 61 -6.97 0.02 9.30
N ASP A 62 -7.97 -0.89 9.28
CA ASP A 62 -8.28 -1.72 10.46
C ASP A 62 -7.37 -2.95 10.53
N PRO A 63 -6.63 -3.14 11.63
CA PRO A 63 -5.76 -4.30 11.83
C PRO A 63 -6.44 -5.66 11.67
N LYS A 64 -7.74 -5.74 11.97
CA LYS A 64 -8.50 -7.01 11.89
C LYS A 64 -8.72 -7.48 10.45
N VAL A 65 -8.50 -6.61 9.49
CA VAL A 65 -8.72 -6.90 8.06
C VAL A 65 -7.49 -6.56 7.21
N GLY A 66 -6.29 -6.75 7.77
CA GLY A 66 -5.03 -6.50 7.05
C GLY A 66 -4.81 -5.02 6.76
N LEU A 67 -5.14 -4.15 7.73
CA LEU A 67 -4.90 -2.69 7.67
C LEU A 67 -5.45 -2.00 6.41
N THR A 68 -6.61 -2.43 5.97
CA THR A 68 -7.40 -1.82 4.89
C THR A 68 -8.86 -1.64 5.31
N ALA A 69 -9.73 -1.26 4.38
CA ALA A 69 -11.12 -0.89 4.63
C ALA A 69 -11.93 -1.97 5.40
N PRO A 70 -12.44 -1.67 6.62
CA PRO A 70 -13.17 -2.63 7.45
C PRO A 70 -14.64 -2.79 7.10
N ASP A 71 -15.19 -1.97 6.22
CA ASP A 71 -16.62 -2.00 5.92
C ASP A 71 -16.97 -3.02 4.83
N ARG A 72 -17.78 -4.03 5.22
CA ARG A 72 -18.20 -5.10 4.30
C ARG A 72 -19.06 -4.61 3.13
N ARG A 73 -19.84 -3.53 3.32
CA ARG A 73 -20.67 -2.95 2.25
C ARG A 73 -19.82 -2.19 1.25
N VAL A 74 -18.86 -1.41 1.78
CA VAL A 74 -17.88 -0.68 0.96
C VAL A 74 -17.14 -1.67 0.07
N ASN A 75 -16.55 -2.72 0.63
CA ASN A 75 -15.79 -3.71 -0.12
C ASN A 75 -16.63 -4.45 -1.17
N ARG A 76 -17.90 -4.74 -0.88
CA ARG A 76 -18.80 -5.41 -1.85
C ARG A 76 -19.30 -4.52 -2.98
N ARG A 77 -19.18 -3.19 -2.85
CA ARG A 77 -19.76 -2.23 -3.80
C ARG A 77 -18.72 -1.22 -4.30
N GLY A 78 -18.64 -0.05 -3.64
CA GLY A 78 -17.85 1.09 -4.11
C GLY A 78 -16.35 0.91 -3.96
N GLY A 79 -15.90 0.13 -2.97
CA GLY A 79 -14.47 -0.05 -2.69
C GLY A 79 -13.83 1.12 -1.95
N VAL A 80 -14.49 2.25 -1.86
CA VAL A 80 -13.96 3.51 -1.29
C VAL A 80 -14.67 3.83 0.01
N MET A 81 -13.90 4.17 1.05
CA MET A 81 -14.40 4.56 2.37
C MET A 81 -14.93 6.01 2.36
N PRO A 82 -15.99 6.31 3.12
CA PRO A 82 -16.39 7.70 3.36
C PRO A 82 -15.40 8.40 4.30
N GLY A 83 -15.24 9.70 4.14
CA GLY A 83 -14.49 10.54 5.07
C GLY A 83 -15.16 10.74 6.44
N ALA A 84 -14.58 11.60 7.26
CA ALA A 84 -15.16 12.05 8.52
C ALA A 84 -16.54 12.70 8.30
N ILE A 85 -16.72 13.39 7.19
CA ILE A 85 -18.01 13.80 6.64
C ILE A 85 -18.52 12.65 5.75
N LYS A 86 -19.49 11.89 6.25
CA LYS A 86 -19.93 10.62 5.64
C LYS A 86 -20.49 10.73 4.21
N SER A 87 -20.83 11.91 3.75
CA SER A 87 -21.27 12.16 2.37
C SER A 87 -20.12 12.41 1.41
N ARG A 88 -18.88 12.62 1.90
CA ARG A 88 -17.70 12.90 1.09
C ARG A 88 -16.88 11.63 0.88
N PHE A 89 -16.47 11.41 -0.35
CA PHE A 89 -15.68 10.23 -0.77
C PHE A 89 -14.55 10.68 -1.70
N GLY A 90 -13.37 10.09 -1.53
CA GLY A 90 -12.30 10.16 -2.52
C GLY A 90 -12.52 9.18 -3.67
N ALA A 91 -11.63 9.19 -4.66
CA ALA A 91 -11.73 8.34 -5.85
C ALA A 91 -11.25 6.90 -5.60
N ARG A 92 -10.29 6.71 -4.70
CA ARG A 92 -9.47 5.51 -4.63
C ARG A 92 -9.77 4.64 -3.42
N LYS A 93 -9.55 3.34 -3.59
CA LYS A 93 -9.63 2.34 -2.53
C LYS A 93 -8.49 2.56 -1.51
N VAL A 94 -8.79 2.35 -0.24
CA VAL A 94 -7.80 2.33 0.85
C VAL A 94 -6.79 1.18 0.63
N PRO A 95 -5.50 1.45 0.37
CA PRO A 95 -4.47 0.42 0.33
C PRO A 95 -4.25 -0.17 1.72
N THR A 96 -3.46 -1.23 1.84
CA THR A 96 -2.98 -1.64 3.17
C THR A 96 -1.93 -0.66 3.67
N ALA A 97 -1.87 -0.43 4.98
CA ALA A 97 -0.79 0.32 5.63
C ALA A 97 0.38 -0.57 6.06
N THR A 98 0.27 -1.92 5.90
CA THR A 98 1.41 -2.80 6.16
C THR A 98 2.44 -2.69 5.06
N TYR A 99 3.70 -2.78 5.43
CA TYR A 99 4.86 -2.79 4.53
C TYR A 99 5.07 -1.50 3.71
N ALA A 100 4.29 -0.45 3.94
CA ALA A 100 4.44 0.83 3.25
C ALA A 100 5.79 1.52 3.54
N THR A 101 6.39 1.24 4.70
CA THR A 101 7.69 1.79 5.13
C THR A 101 8.88 1.19 4.38
N PHE A 102 8.68 0.15 3.58
CA PHE A 102 9.71 -0.39 2.67
C PHE A 102 9.74 0.32 1.31
N SER A 103 8.79 1.19 1.02
CA SER A 103 8.81 1.94 -0.23
C SER A 103 10.02 2.85 -0.29
N ALA A 104 10.76 2.80 -1.40
CA ALA A 104 11.83 3.76 -1.67
C ALA A 104 11.25 5.16 -1.88
N ASP A 105 12.08 6.18 -1.77
CA ASP A 105 11.71 7.54 -2.14
C ASP A 105 11.32 7.61 -3.62
N PHE A 106 10.41 8.51 -3.95
CA PHE A 106 9.97 8.66 -5.33
C PHE A 106 11.09 9.25 -6.19
N SER A 107 11.35 8.59 -7.31
CA SER A 107 12.24 9.09 -8.35
C SER A 107 11.52 9.06 -9.69
N PRO A 108 11.48 10.15 -10.44
CA PRO A 108 10.80 10.20 -11.74
C PRO A 108 11.49 9.37 -12.83
N ASP A 109 12.78 9.05 -12.64
CA ASP A 109 13.66 8.36 -13.60
C ASP A 109 14.53 7.26 -12.94
N GLY A 110 14.23 6.88 -11.69
CA GLY A 110 15.04 5.93 -10.90
C GLY A 110 14.85 4.47 -11.29
N GLY A 111 13.73 4.15 -11.91
CA GLY A 111 13.37 2.78 -12.28
C GLY A 111 14.06 2.26 -13.53
N PHE A 112 13.78 0.99 -13.83
CA PHE A 112 14.33 0.35 -15.02
C PHE A 112 13.97 1.11 -16.30
N GLY A 113 14.98 1.40 -17.12
CA GLY A 113 14.82 2.16 -18.37
C GLY A 113 14.50 3.64 -18.17
N GLY A 114 14.70 4.20 -16.98
CA GLY A 114 14.39 5.59 -16.68
C GLY A 114 12.89 5.81 -16.37
N ALA A 115 12.18 4.75 -15.94
CA ALA A 115 10.78 4.87 -15.55
C ALA A 115 10.63 5.42 -14.13
N PRO A 116 9.48 6.02 -13.79
CA PRO A 116 9.19 6.43 -12.41
C PRO A 116 9.13 5.25 -11.45
N GLU A 117 9.65 5.44 -10.23
CA GLU A 117 9.58 4.44 -9.16
C GLU A 117 9.45 5.07 -7.77
N GLY A 118 9.17 4.26 -6.76
CA GLY A 118 9.13 4.66 -5.35
C GLY A 118 7.86 5.42 -4.95
N GLY A 119 7.95 6.16 -3.85
CA GLY A 119 6.81 6.87 -3.27
C GLY A 119 5.73 5.97 -2.68
N THR A 120 4.72 6.58 -2.06
CA THR A 120 3.51 5.90 -1.59
C THR A 120 2.24 6.56 -2.12
N PHE A 121 1.05 6.09 -1.71
CA PHE A 121 -0.21 6.24 -2.44
C PHE A 121 -0.24 5.48 -3.77
N TRP A 122 -1.37 5.52 -4.47
CA TRP A 122 -1.53 4.88 -5.78
C TRP A 122 -0.81 5.60 -6.92
N ASP A 123 -0.45 6.87 -6.72
CA ASP A 123 0.19 7.77 -7.69
C ASP A 123 1.57 8.27 -7.25
N GLY A 124 2.11 7.78 -6.14
CA GLY A 124 3.45 8.14 -5.67
C GLY A 124 3.61 9.54 -5.10
N ARG A 125 2.51 10.31 -4.90
CA ARG A 125 2.59 11.71 -4.47
C ARG A 125 3.14 11.94 -3.06
N ALA A 126 3.27 10.90 -2.23
CA ALA A 126 4.06 10.96 -1.01
C ALA A 126 5.46 10.46 -1.35
N THR A 127 6.37 11.38 -1.52
CA THR A 127 7.65 11.20 -2.21
C THR A 127 8.77 10.74 -1.31
N GLY A 128 8.76 11.09 -0.02
CA GLY A 128 9.84 10.80 0.94
C GLY A 128 10.76 12.00 1.20
N ASP A 129 10.49 13.15 0.58
CA ASP A 129 11.35 14.36 0.70
C ASP A 129 10.68 15.53 1.44
N VAL A 130 9.39 15.38 1.82
CA VAL A 130 8.64 16.43 2.51
C VAL A 130 8.96 16.46 4.01
N VAL A 131 8.96 15.31 4.67
CA VAL A 131 9.32 15.18 6.08
C VAL A 131 10.73 14.61 6.14
N THR A 132 11.67 15.43 6.54
CA THR A 132 13.10 15.07 6.58
C THR A 132 13.67 15.20 7.98
N THR A 133 14.92 14.85 8.18
CA THR A 133 15.62 14.97 9.47
C THR A 133 15.66 16.40 10.03
N ARG A 134 15.33 17.42 9.25
CA ARG A 134 15.21 18.81 9.72
C ARG A 134 14.18 19.03 10.84
N ILE A 135 13.20 18.11 10.96
CA ILE A 135 12.19 18.17 12.03
C ILE A 135 12.72 17.70 13.38
N PHE A 136 13.90 17.09 13.42
CA PHE A 136 14.49 16.52 14.62
C PHE A 136 15.06 17.62 15.52
N PRO A 137 14.98 17.47 16.85
CA PRO A 137 15.65 18.39 17.77
C PRO A 137 17.16 18.43 17.52
N ASP A 138 17.75 19.64 17.54
CA ASP A 138 19.20 19.80 17.37
C ASP A 138 20.02 19.01 18.40
N ALA A 139 19.47 18.78 19.59
CA ALA A 139 20.09 17.98 20.65
C ALA A 139 20.34 16.51 20.27
N TRP A 140 19.67 16.00 19.22
CA TRP A 140 19.88 14.62 18.77
C TRP A 140 21.03 14.52 17.76
N LYS A 141 21.46 15.63 17.16
CA LYS A 141 22.46 15.65 16.10
C LYS A 141 23.77 14.99 16.53
N GLY A 142 24.22 14.00 15.75
CA GLY A 142 25.42 13.23 16.05
C GLY A 142 25.27 12.21 17.20
N THR A 143 24.05 11.89 17.60
CA THR A 143 23.78 10.81 18.57
C THR A 143 23.26 9.55 17.85
N PRO A 144 23.39 8.35 18.45
CA PRO A 144 22.79 7.13 17.90
C PRO A 144 21.28 7.23 17.68
N LEU A 145 20.57 8.03 18.49
CA LEU A 145 19.14 8.28 18.32
C LEU A 145 18.84 9.01 17.02
N TRP A 146 19.68 9.96 16.61
CA TRP A 146 19.56 10.64 15.31
C TRP A 146 19.58 9.64 14.16
N ASP A 147 20.58 8.75 14.15
CA ASP A 147 20.74 7.77 13.08
C ASP A 147 19.59 6.75 13.07
N GLU A 148 19.14 6.31 14.25
CA GLU A 148 18.01 5.41 14.42
C GLU A 148 16.70 6.01 13.91
N MET A 149 16.44 7.29 14.21
CA MET A 149 15.25 8.00 13.74
C MET A 149 15.35 8.34 12.25
N ALA A 150 16.51 8.74 11.75
CA ALA A 150 16.71 9.02 10.33
C ALA A 150 16.45 7.79 9.45
N ALA A 151 16.77 6.59 9.93
CA ALA A 151 16.46 5.35 9.24
C ALA A 151 14.95 5.03 9.15
N LYS A 152 14.09 5.80 9.82
CA LYS A 152 12.63 5.69 9.76
C LYS A 152 11.98 6.74 8.85
N ASP A 153 12.79 7.61 8.26
CA ASP A 153 12.33 8.57 7.27
C ASP A 153 12.07 7.85 5.95
N THR A 154 10.80 7.76 5.56
CA THR A 154 10.34 7.00 4.40
C THR A 154 9.11 7.68 3.79
N PRO A 155 8.73 7.40 2.54
CA PRO A 155 7.51 7.93 1.93
C PRO A 155 6.22 7.66 2.70
N ALA A 156 6.20 6.65 3.60
CA ALA A 156 5.07 6.41 4.49
C ALA A 156 4.87 7.53 5.52
N VAL A 157 5.94 8.20 5.91
CA VAL A 157 5.88 9.39 6.78
C VAL A 157 5.19 10.55 6.05
N ASP A 158 5.60 10.85 4.82
CA ASP A 158 4.95 11.88 4.00
C ASP A 158 3.48 11.57 3.78
N GLN A 159 3.17 10.28 3.52
CA GLN A 159 1.80 9.83 3.36
C GLN A 159 0.94 10.14 4.60
N ALA A 160 1.49 9.97 5.80
CA ALA A 160 0.77 10.19 7.04
C ALA A 160 0.38 11.66 7.29
N MET A 161 0.97 12.62 6.58
CA MET A 161 0.56 14.02 6.61
C MET A 161 -0.80 14.25 5.92
N GLY A 162 -1.02 13.61 4.77
CA GLY A 162 -2.14 13.91 3.88
C GLY A 162 -3.53 13.79 4.50
N PRO A 163 -3.89 12.71 5.19
CA PRO A 163 -5.27 12.43 5.64
C PRO A 163 -5.87 13.46 6.58
N PHE A 164 -5.05 14.12 7.40
CA PHE A 164 -5.56 15.04 8.43
C PHE A 164 -6.32 16.24 7.86
N LEU A 165 -5.77 16.85 6.82
CA LEU A 165 -6.32 18.08 6.21
C LEU A 165 -7.19 17.78 4.98
N ASN A 166 -7.26 16.53 4.55
CA ASN A 166 -8.00 16.12 3.37
C ASN A 166 -9.52 16.13 3.62
N ASP A 167 -10.26 16.86 2.79
CA ASP A 167 -11.71 17.07 2.88
C ASP A 167 -12.55 15.78 2.74
N VAL A 168 -12.01 14.78 2.04
CA VAL A 168 -12.67 13.48 1.86
C VAL A 168 -12.14 12.40 2.83
N GLU A 169 -11.27 12.78 3.77
CA GLU A 169 -10.72 11.93 4.80
C GLU A 169 -11.01 12.52 6.20
N MET A 170 -10.02 13.07 6.91
CA MET A 170 -10.18 13.53 8.29
C MET A 170 -10.70 14.98 8.41
N ASN A 171 -10.61 15.78 7.37
CA ASN A 171 -11.24 17.11 7.21
C ASN A 171 -10.90 18.12 8.31
N LEU A 172 -9.67 18.16 8.82
CA LEU A 172 -9.24 19.23 9.72
C LEU A 172 -8.95 20.53 8.94
N PRO A 173 -9.28 21.70 9.48
CA PRO A 173 -9.11 22.94 8.74
C PRO A 173 -7.65 23.44 8.64
N SER A 174 -6.74 22.94 9.49
CA SER A 174 -5.34 23.38 9.48
C SER A 174 -4.43 22.54 10.40
N ALA A 175 -3.12 22.66 10.21
CA ALA A 175 -2.10 22.12 11.11
C ALA A 175 -2.24 22.65 12.56
N VAL A 176 -2.65 23.91 12.72
CA VAL A 176 -2.96 24.50 14.04
C VAL A 176 -4.09 23.73 14.75
N ALA A 177 -5.14 23.38 14.00
CA ALA A 177 -6.26 22.62 14.55
C ALA A 177 -5.83 21.21 14.97
N LEU A 178 -5.01 20.54 14.17
CA LEU A 178 -4.42 19.25 14.47
C LEU A 178 -3.56 19.32 15.74
N CYS A 179 -2.60 20.24 15.75
CA CYS A 179 -1.71 20.46 16.90
C CYS A 179 -2.50 20.67 18.21
N LYS A 180 -3.49 21.55 18.22
CA LYS A 180 -4.34 21.80 19.40
C LYS A 180 -5.09 20.55 19.86
N ARG A 181 -5.49 19.68 18.95
CA ARG A 181 -6.13 18.41 19.32
C ARG A 181 -5.17 17.46 20.01
N VAL A 182 -3.94 17.33 19.50
CA VAL A 182 -2.89 16.53 20.13
C VAL A 182 -2.48 17.13 21.47
N ALA A 183 -2.28 18.45 21.55
CA ALA A 183 -1.95 19.15 22.79
C ALA A 183 -3.00 18.97 23.90
N SER A 184 -4.27 18.77 23.53
CA SER A 184 -5.36 18.50 24.48
C SER A 184 -5.65 17.00 24.68
N SER A 185 -4.85 16.12 24.11
CA SER A 185 -5.05 14.68 24.21
C SER A 185 -4.59 14.14 25.57
N ARG A 186 -5.13 12.97 25.95
CA ARG A 186 -4.69 12.26 27.17
C ARG A 186 -3.26 11.71 27.07
N TYR A 187 -2.70 11.60 25.87
CA TYR A 187 -1.37 11.07 25.59
C TYR A 187 -0.35 12.17 25.28
N VAL A 188 -0.68 13.45 25.47
CA VAL A 188 0.26 14.56 25.20
C VAL A 188 1.56 14.45 26.01
N HIS A 189 1.54 13.77 27.15
CA HIS A 189 2.75 13.50 27.94
C HIS A 189 3.79 12.66 27.20
N LEU A 190 3.36 11.85 26.19
CA LEU A 190 4.29 11.13 25.32
C LEU A 190 5.02 12.07 24.37
N TRP A 191 4.39 13.17 23.97
CA TRP A 191 5.00 14.13 23.06
C TRP A 191 6.34 14.65 23.58
N LYS A 192 6.35 15.21 24.81
CA LYS A 192 7.59 15.74 25.41
C LYS A 192 8.67 14.66 25.56
N ARG A 193 8.28 13.41 25.81
CA ARG A 193 9.20 12.30 25.95
C ARG A 193 9.73 11.80 24.60
N ALA A 194 8.90 11.88 23.55
CA ALA A 194 9.28 11.45 22.22
C ALA A 194 10.18 12.49 21.52
N TRP A 195 9.94 13.78 21.74
CA TRP A 195 10.61 14.86 21.01
C TRP A 195 11.56 15.70 21.88
N ASP A 196 11.73 15.40 23.16
CA ASP A 196 12.46 16.24 24.14
C ASP A 196 12.02 17.71 24.22
N GLU A 197 10.94 18.06 23.54
CA GLU A 197 10.42 19.40 23.41
C GLU A 197 8.91 19.45 23.74
N PRO A 198 8.40 20.56 24.28
CA PRO A 198 6.96 20.73 24.45
C PRO A 198 6.28 20.91 23.09
N ILE A 199 5.03 20.44 22.97
CA ILE A 199 4.23 20.70 21.77
C ILE A 199 3.96 22.20 21.64
N ASN A 200 4.14 22.73 20.41
CA ASN A 200 3.94 24.15 20.11
C ASN A 200 3.02 24.30 18.89
N CYS A 201 1.90 25.00 19.08
CA CYS A 201 0.86 25.19 18.05
C CYS A 201 0.80 26.63 17.52
N SER A 202 1.85 27.43 17.71
CA SER A 202 1.88 28.79 17.20
C SER A 202 2.12 28.82 15.68
N THR A 203 1.67 29.91 15.06
CA THR A 203 1.94 30.23 13.65
C THR A 203 3.24 31.02 13.44
N ALA A 204 4.02 31.21 14.52
CA ALA A 204 5.36 31.77 14.40
C ALA A 204 6.29 30.80 13.69
N ARG A 205 7.29 31.33 12.99
CA ARG A 205 8.32 30.53 12.30
C ARG A 205 9.04 29.61 13.29
N ALA A 206 9.19 28.37 12.93
CA ALA A 206 9.94 27.39 13.70
C ALA A 206 11.46 27.60 13.48
N PRO A 207 12.31 27.33 14.48
CA PRO A 207 13.77 27.45 14.36
C PRO A 207 14.37 26.21 13.68
N VAL A 208 13.87 25.85 12.52
CA VAL A 208 14.42 24.76 11.69
C VAL A 208 15.21 25.35 10.56
N ALA A 209 16.34 24.73 10.21
CA ALA A 209 17.13 25.16 9.08
C ALA A 209 16.29 25.13 7.80
N ALA A 210 16.29 26.22 7.04
CA ALA A 210 15.77 26.21 5.69
C ALA A 210 16.74 25.41 4.83
N GLU A 211 16.26 24.37 4.19
CA GLU A 211 16.97 23.70 3.12
C GLU A 211 16.58 24.36 1.79
N ASP A 212 17.48 24.38 0.82
CA ASP A 212 17.26 25.04 -0.46
C ASP A 212 15.96 24.48 -1.11
N GLY A 213 14.99 25.38 -1.34
CA GLY A 213 13.72 25.06 -1.97
C GLY A 213 12.57 24.64 -1.05
N LEU A 214 12.79 24.46 0.25
CA LEU A 214 11.73 24.12 1.20
C LEU A 214 11.19 25.36 1.93
N LEU A 215 9.85 25.41 2.07
CA LEU A 215 9.16 26.51 2.74
C LEU A 215 9.54 26.60 4.23
N ASP A 216 9.60 27.82 4.73
CA ASP A 216 9.73 28.07 6.16
C ASP A 216 8.53 27.50 6.93
N LEU A 217 8.80 26.60 7.86
CA LEU A 217 7.76 25.98 8.68
C LEU A 217 7.33 26.91 9.82
N THR A 218 6.04 26.97 10.09
CA THR A 218 5.56 27.41 11.40
C THR A 218 5.74 26.31 12.44
N HIS A 219 5.65 26.66 13.75
CA HIS A 219 5.66 25.63 14.79
C HIS A 219 4.51 24.63 14.64
N ALA A 220 3.35 25.08 14.14
CA ALA A 220 2.22 24.18 13.88
C ALA A 220 2.50 23.22 12.73
N ASP A 221 3.18 23.68 11.66
CA ASP A 221 3.59 22.81 10.53
C ASP A 221 4.67 21.82 10.95
N LEU A 222 5.68 22.26 11.70
CA LEU A 222 6.66 21.38 12.32
C LEU A 222 5.99 20.32 13.20
N THR A 223 5.00 20.70 13.99
CA THR A 223 4.23 19.74 14.80
C THR A 223 3.47 18.75 13.93
N HIS A 224 2.90 19.19 12.79
CA HIS A 224 2.21 18.30 11.84
C HIS A 224 3.17 17.28 11.25
N GLN A 225 4.35 17.71 10.78
CA GLN A 225 5.37 16.80 10.27
C GLN A 225 5.86 15.81 11.34
N ARG A 226 6.07 16.28 12.58
CA ARG A 226 6.42 15.41 13.72
C ARG A 226 5.32 14.41 14.10
N ILE A 227 4.05 14.77 13.93
CA ILE A 227 2.91 13.84 14.09
C ILE A 227 2.98 12.73 13.01
N ALA A 228 3.20 13.12 11.76
CA ALA A 228 3.31 12.20 10.64
C ALA A 228 4.49 11.23 10.82
N PHE A 229 5.66 11.75 11.22
CA PHE A 229 6.83 10.94 11.52
C PHE A 229 6.56 9.89 12.61
N ALA A 230 5.95 10.29 13.74
CA ALA A 230 5.59 9.34 14.79
C ALA A 230 4.62 8.25 14.29
N ILE A 231 3.71 8.59 13.38
CA ILE A 231 2.81 7.61 12.75
C ILE A 231 3.60 6.66 11.86
N GLY A 232 4.51 7.15 11.00
CA GLY A 232 5.38 6.32 10.18
C GLY A 232 6.23 5.35 10.98
N VAL A 233 6.82 5.82 12.10
CA VAL A 233 7.56 4.96 13.05
C VAL A 233 6.65 3.85 13.62
N PHE A 234 5.40 4.17 13.95
CA PHE A 234 4.44 3.13 14.37
C PHE A 234 4.08 2.20 13.20
N GLU A 235 3.89 2.72 11.99
CA GLU A 235 3.55 1.88 10.82
C GLU A 235 4.64 0.87 10.50
N ASP A 236 5.91 1.16 10.77
CA ASP A 236 6.99 0.18 10.66
C ASP A 236 6.78 -1.04 11.56
N THR A 237 6.16 -0.87 12.73
CA THR A 237 5.78 -1.99 13.62
C THR A 237 4.65 -2.87 13.06
N LEU A 238 4.00 -2.44 11.97
CA LEU A 238 2.94 -3.19 11.30
C LEU A 238 3.49 -4.26 10.34
N ASN A 239 4.79 -4.24 10.08
CA ASN A 239 5.51 -5.17 9.21
C ASN A 239 5.88 -6.43 10.01
N THR A 240 4.94 -7.36 10.15
CA THR A 240 5.08 -8.46 11.14
C THR A 240 5.78 -9.69 10.58
N PHE A 241 5.90 -9.83 9.26
CA PHE A 241 6.48 -11.01 8.59
C PHE A 241 6.01 -12.33 9.22
N SER A 242 4.72 -12.43 9.48
CA SER A 242 4.09 -13.53 10.22
C SER A 242 3.14 -14.36 9.36
N SER A 243 3.23 -14.25 8.07
CA SER A 243 2.42 -15.03 7.13
C SER A 243 2.85 -16.51 7.14
N LYS A 244 1.97 -17.37 6.60
CA LYS A 244 2.31 -18.80 6.41
C LYS A 244 3.60 -18.96 5.62
N ARG A 245 3.79 -18.14 4.56
CA ARG A 245 5.00 -18.15 3.74
C ARG A 245 6.23 -17.77 4.54
N ASP A 246 6.18 -16.68 5.31
CA ASP A 246 7.33 -16.22 6.09
C ASP A 246 7.78 -17.30 7.10
N ILE A 247 6.81 -17.93 7.77
CA ILE A 247 7.10 -18.98 8.76
C ILE A 247 7.69 -20.21 8.07
N ALA A 248 7.12 -20.64 6.95
CA ALA A 248 7.60 -21.81 6.21
C ALA A 248 9.04 -21.61 5.72
N LEU A 249 9.39 -20.45 5.17
CA LEU A 249 10.74 -20.12 4.73
C LEU A 249 11.78 -20.12 5.87
N LEU A 250 11.35 -19.79 7.10
CA LEU A 250 12.24 -19.82 8.27
C LEU A 250 12.45 -21.23 8.84
N THR A 251 11.55 -22.17 8.54
CA THR A 251 11.55 -23.54 9.09
C THR A 251 12.00 -24.60 8.09
N ASP A 252 12.00 -24.29 6.81
CA ASP A 252 12.49 -25.15 5.74
C ASP A 252 14.02 -25.16 5.71
N GLU A 253 14.64 -26.34 5.56
CA GLU A 253 16.10 -26.51 5.63
C GLU A 253 16.81 -25.76 4.51
N ASP A 254 16.22 -25.75 3.31
CA ASP A 254 16.80 -25.15 2.11
C ASP A 254 16.29 -23.73 1.87
N GLY A 255 15.16 -23.35 2.51
CA GLY A 255 14.51 -22.05 2.35
C GLY A 255 14.05 -21.78 0.91
N ALA A 256 13.78 -22.84 0.14
CA ALA A 256 13.46 -22.80 -1.27
C ALA A 256 12.12 -23.48 -1.58
N PHE A 257 11.44 -23.04 -2.62
CA PHE A 257 10.22 -23.71 -3.09
C PHE A 257 10.60 -24.99 -3.91
N PRO A 258 9.78 -26.06 -3.81
CA PRO A 258 8.51 -26.17 -3.05
C PRO A 258 8.73 -26.30 -1.53
N LEU A 259 7.93 -25.58 -0.74
CA LEU A 259 7.99 -25.64 0.73
C LEU A 259 7.18 -26.84 1.27
N ASP A 260 7.75 -27.57 2.23
CA ASP A 260 7.11 -28.79 2.82
C ASP A 260 5.79 -28.49 3.53
N ASP A 261 5.69 -27.32 4.21
CA ASP A 261 4.47 -26.90 4.89
C ASP A 261 3.38 -26.40 3.95
N PHE A 262 3.67 -26.25 2.65
CA PHE A 262 2.71 -25.82 1.65
C PHE A 262 1.95 -27.00 1.06
N LYS A 263 0.68 -26.78 0.74
CA LYS A 263 -0.09 -27.72 -0.06
C LYS A 263 0.37 -27.68 -1.52
N TYR A 264 0.13 -28.77 -2.26
CA TYR A 264 0.44 -28.84 -3.70
C TYR A 264 -0.02 -27.59 -4.48
N LYS A 265 -1.28 -27.15 -4.28
CA LYS A 265 -1.80 -25.94 -4.95
C LYS A 265 -1.10 -24.63 -4.52
N GLU A 266 -0.58 -24.56 -3.32
CA GLU A 266 0.13 -23.36 -2.84
C GLU A 266 1.53 -23.28 -3.46
N ASN A 267 2.25 -24.42 -3.56
CA ASN A 267 3.52 -24.51 -4.26
C ASN A 267 3.36 -24.28 -5.77
N LEU A 268 2.39 -24.96 -6.40
CA LEU A 268 2.09 -24.73 -7.83
C LEU A 268 1.74 -23.26 -8.10
N GLY A 269 0.98 -22.63 -7.20
CA GLY A 269 0.60 -21.23 -7.32
C GLY A 269 1.78 -20.28 -7.20
N HIS A 270 2.77 -20.60 -6.35
CA HIS A 270 4.03 -19.88 -6.29
C HIS A 270 4.79 -19.98 -7.63
N ASP A 271 5.00 -21.18 -8.14
CA ASP A 271 5.75 -21.41 -9.38
C ASP A 271 5.09 -20.67 -10.56
N LEU A 272 3.78 -20.76 -10.68
CA LEU A 272 3.02 -20.03 -11.71
C LEU A 272 3.08 -18.51 -11.54
N PHE A 273 3.12 -18.01 -10.28
CA PHE A 273 3.16 -16.59 -10.00
C PHE A 273 4.53 -15.97 -10.34
N TYR A 274 5.62 -16.72 -10.16
CA TYR A 274 6.99 -16.29 -10.44
C TYR A 274 7.61 -16.86 -11.71
N ASP A 275 6.86 -17.63 -12.50
CA ASP A 275 7.34 -18.12 -13.79
C ASP A 275 7.68 -16.94 -14.71
N ARG A 276 8.95 -16.77 -15.02
CA ARG A 276 9.48 -15.68 -15.84
C ARG A 276 9.00 -15.68 -17.28
N THR A 277 8.50 -16.81 -17.77
CA THR A 277 8.05 -16.95 -19.16
C THR A 277 6.62 -16.51 -19.37
N ASN A 278 5.81 -16.45 -18.27
CA ASN A 278 4.36 -16.31 -18.35
C ASN A 278 3.73 -15.53 -17.19
N SER A 279 4.50 -14.85 -16.32
CA SER A 279 3.88 -14.38 -15.10
C SER A 279 3.96 -12.88 -14.86
N CYS A 280 2.90 -12.40 -14.21
CA CYS A 280 2.76 -11.04 -13.72
C CYS A 280 3.83 -10.62 -12.70
N ALA A 281 4.39 -11.58 -11.96
CA ALA A 281 5.26 -11.28 -10.85
C ALA A 281 6.71 -11.06 -11.27
N ALA A 282 7.14 -11.68 -12.36
CA ALA A 282 8.54 -11.61 -12.79
C ALA A 282 9.01 -10.17 -13.06
N PHE A 283 8.10 -9.27 -13.42
CA PHE A 283 8.40 -7.88 -13.69
C PHE A 283 7.90 -6.93 -12.60
N CYS A 284 6.70 -7.17 -12.07
CA CYS A 284 6.03 -6.19 -11.22
C CYS A 284 6.21 -6.46 -9.72
N HIS A 285 6.33 -7.73 -9.32
CA HIS A 285 6.33 -8.13 -7.91
C HIS A 285 7.61 -8.87 -7.50
N SER A 286 8.69 -8.73 -8.23
CA SER A 286 10.01 -9.27 -7.90
C SER A 286 11.02 -8.16 -7.63
N SER A 287 11.97 -8.43 -6.74
CA SER A 287 12.89 -7.42 -6.20
C SER A 287 13.97 -6.93 -7.13
N SER A 288 14.15 -7.51 -8.29
CA SER A 288 15.12 -6.99 -9.27
C SER A 288 15.09 -7.72 -10.60
N PHE A 289 15.27 -6.99 -11.65
CA PHE A 289 15.76 -7.48 -12.91
C PHE A 289 17.10 -8.22 -12.70
N GLY A 290 17.10 -9.53 -12.85
CA GLY A 290 18.34 -10.32 -12.80
C GLY A 290 18.57 -11.15 -11.55
N ALA A 291 17.68 -11.13 -10.61
CA ALA A 291 17.76 -11.98 -9.44
C ALA A 291 17.34 -13.43 -9.75
N ASP A 292 18.03 -14.37 -9.16
CA ASP A 292 17.95 -15.80 -9.43
C ASP A 292 16.71 -16.52 -8.84
N GLY A 293 15.69 -15.77 -8.42
CA GLY A 293 14.43 -16.31 -7.91
C GLY A 293 14.56 -17.04 -6.57
N THR A 294 15.56 -16.72 -5.78
CA THR A 294 15.72 -17.29 -4.44
C THR A 294 14.68 -16.77 -3.48
N ALA A 295 14.26 -17.60 -2.53
CA ALA A 295 13.29 -17.27 -1.48
C ALA A 295 13.62 -15.98 -0.69
N LEU A 296 14.91 -15.64 -0.57
CA LEU A 296 15.38 -14.43 0.09
C LEU A 296 14.99 -13.16 -0.67
N GLN A 297 14.94 -13.17 -2.00
CA GLN A 297 14.59 -11.99 -2.79
C GLN A 297 13.13 -11.62 -2.69
N GLU A 298 12.25 -12.58 -2.54
CA GLU A 298 10.84 -12.34 -2.29
C GLU A 298 10.59 -11.68 -0.92
N LEU A 299 11.55 -11.74 0.00
CA LEU A 299 11.51 -11.02 1.28
C LEU A 299 11.86 -9.53 1.13
N TYR A 300 12.61 -9.14 0.08
CA TYR A 300 13.14 -7.79 -0.09
C TYR A 300 12.21 -6.82 -0.84
N THR A 301 11.05 -7.25 -1.32
CA THR A 301 10.01 -6.35 -1.87
C THR A 301 8.66 -6.53 -1.20
N PRO A 302 8.59 -6.41 0.12
CA PRO A 302 7.33 -6.57 0.84
C PRO A 302 6.31 -5.49 0.50
N ASP A 303 6.73 -4.33 0.01
CA ASP A 303 5.89 -3.23 -0.48
C ASP A 303 5.23 -3.50 -1.84
N GLY A 304 5.66 -4.55 -2.57
CA GLY A 304 5.05 -4.98 -3.83
C GLY A 304 5.83 -4.60 -5.08
N GLY A 305 6.82 -3.74 -4.96
CA GLY A 305 7.62 -3.21 -6.05
C GLY A 305 7.55 -1.69 -6.15
N SER A 306 8.50 -1.11 -6.89
CA SER A 306 8.69 0.34 -6.93
C SER A 306 8.06 1.02 -8.15
N GLY A 307 7.73 0.28 -9.21
CA GLY A 307 7.28 0.85 -10.49
C GLY A 307 5.79 1.17 -10.60
N TYR A 308 5.42 1.74 -11.74
CA TYR A 308 4.06 2.18 -12.08
C TYR A 308 3.61 1.58 -13.40
N PHE A 309 2.37 1.03 -13.43
CA PHE A 309 1.84 0.37 -14.63
C PHE A 309 0.39 0.70 -14.88
N ASN A 310 0.04 0.88 -16.16
CA ASN A 310 -1.32 0.93 -16.64
C ASN A 310 -1.78 -0.46 -17.09
N LEU A 311 -2.56 -1.12 -16.27
CA LEU A 311 -3.06 -2.48 -16.54
C LEU A 311 -4.40 -2.48 -17.31
N GLY A 312 -4.87 -1.35 -17.79
CA GLY A 312 -6.18 -1.26 -18.44
C GLY A 312 -7.35 -1.58 -17.50
N GLY A 313 -7.23 -1.23 -16.23
CA GLY A 313 -8.22 -1.52 -15.22
C GLY A 313 -9.59 -0.91 -15.53
N PRO A 314 -10.71 -1.66 -15.34
CA PRO A 314 -12.04 -1.13 -15.59
C PRO A 314 -12.48 -0.12 -14.52
N ARG A 315 -13.33 0.84 -14.91
CA ARG A 315 -14.02 1.73 -13.96
C ARG A 315 -14.94 0.96 -13.03
N ASN A 316 -14.91 1.28 -11.75
CA ASN A 316 -15.86 0.70 -10.79
C ASN A 316 -17.20 1.46 -10.84
N PRO A 317 -18.28 0.91 -11.44
CA PRO A 317 -19.54 1.63 -11.59
C PRO A 317 -20.25 1.97 -10.29
N ALA A 318 -19.83 1.33 -9.19
CA ALA A 318 -20.36 1.57 -7.86
C ALA A 318 -19.52 2.54 -7.02
N ASN A 319 -18.39 3.06 -7.56
CA ASN A 319 -17.58 4.04 -6.87
C ASN A 319 -18.41 5.31 -6.61
N PRO A 320 -18.55 5.73 -5.33
CA PRO A 320 -19.35 6.90 -4.99
C PRO A 320 -18.77 8.21 -5.52
N PHE A 321 -17.47 8.26 -5.84
CA PHE A 321 -16.80 9.46 -6.33
C PHE A 321 -17.45 10.04 -7.59
N TYR A 322 -18.00 9.20 -8.48
CA TYR A 322 -18.73 9.62 -9.67
C TYR A 322 -20.02 10.39 -9.40
N ARG A 323 -20.37 10.65 -8.13
CA ARG A 323 -21.54 11.41 -7.69
C ARG A 323 -21.17 12.58 -6.80
N MET A 324 -19.88 12.88 -6.68
CA MET A 324 -19.38 13.97 -5.82
C MET A 324 -19.44 15.34 -6.49
N ASP A 325 -19.93 15.44 -7.71
CA ASP A 325 -20.26 16.69 -8.42
C ASP A 325 -21.28 17.56 -7.65
N ARG A 326 -22.13 16.93 -6.82
CA ARG A 326 -23.17 17.57 -6.02
C ARG A 326 -22.80 17.75 -4.56
N VAL A 327 -21.69 17.19 -4.11
CA VAL A 327 -21.21 17.30 -2.74
C VAL A 327 -20.10 18.36 -2.71
N ARG A 328 -20.16 19.23 -1.69
CA ARG A 328 -19.24 20.35 -1.57
C ARG A 328 -18.22 20.12 -0.47
N ASP A 329 -17.00 20.66 -0.68
CA ASP A 329 -16.00 20.87 0.37
C ASP A 329 -16.44 22.01 1.32
N ASP A 330 -15.60 22.37 2.28
CA ASP A 330 -15.89 23.45 3.22
C ASP A 330 -15.75 24.84 2.59
N ASN A 331 -15.14 24.95 1.40
CA ASN A 331 -15.01 26.18 0.60
C ASN A 331 -16.15 26.34 -0.40
N GLY A 332 -17.03 25.35 -0.51
CA GLY A 332 -18.19 25.37 -1.43
C GLY A 332 -17.90 24.79 -2.82
N ASN A 333 -16.70 24.26 -3.06
CA ASN A 333 -16.33 23.63 -4.32
C ASN A 333 -16.87 22.18 -4.41
N PRO A 334 -17.25 21.69 -5.61
CA PRO A 334 -17.59 20.28 -5.77
C PRO A 334 -16.37 19.39 -5.49
N ILE A 335 -16.58 18.31 -4.71
CA ILE A 335 -15.52 17.32 -4.43
C ILE A 335 -15.00 16.66 -5.70
N ASN A 336 -15.88 16.43 -6.67
CA ASN A 336 -15.52 15.95 -8.01
C ASN A 336 -16.31 16.75 -9.05
N PRO A 337 -15.75 17.79 -9.63
CA PRO A 337 -16.46 18.62 -10.63
C PRO A 337 -16.83 17.85 -11.90
N GLU A 338 -16.05 16.84 -12.28
CA GLU A 338 -16.26 16.04 -13.48
C GLU A 338 -17.38 15.00 -13.33
N GLY A 339 -17.74 14.66 -12.07
CA GLY A 339 -18.79 13.69 -11.79
C GLY A 339 -18.52 12.33 -12.46
N ARG A 340 -19.40 11.93 -13.38
CA ARG A 340 -19.29 10.64 -14.08
C ARG A 340 -18.24 10.60 -15.19
N ASP A 341 -17.78 11.75 -15.61
CA ASP A 341 -16.78 11.86 -16.69
C ASP A 341 -15.35 11.77 -16.12
N PHE A 342 -15.21 11.88 -14.81
CA PHE A 342 -13.91 11.70 -14.12
C PHE A 342 -13.17 10.45 -14.61
N VAL A 343 -11.89 10.63 -14.87
CA VAL A 343 -10.92 9.58 -15.22
C VAL A 343 -9.78 9.64 -14.21
N ASP A 344 -9.49 8.53 -13.54
CA ASP A 344 -8.31 8.46 -12.67
C ASP A 344 -7.07 8.21 -13.53
N LEU A 345 -6.29 9.25 -13.74
CA LEU A 345 -5.07 9.19 -14.55
C LEU A 345 -3.84 8.66 -13.77
N GLY A 346 -4.01 8.30 -12.50
CA GLY A 346 -2.89 7.77 -11.70
C GLY A 346 -1.73 8.75 -11.60
N LEU A 347 -0.51 8.28 -11.89
CA LEU A 347 0.70 9.09 -11.92
C LEU A 347 0.62 10.21 -12.96
N GLY A 348 0.14 9.93 -14.16
CA GLY A 348 -0.01 10.93 -15.24
C GLY A 348 -1.05 12.02 -14.97
N GLY A 349 -1.76 11.97 -13.84
CA GLY A 349 -2.64 13.05 -13.39
C GLY A 349 -2.08 13.82 -12.19
N ARG A 350 -0.82 13.59 -11.81
CA ARG A 350 -0.16 14.28 -10.71
C ARG A 350 0.27 15.69 -11.14
N ASP A 351 -0.06 16.66 -10.31
CA ASP A 351 0.30 18.08 -10.42
C ASP A 351 0.92 18.45 -9.09
N ASP A 352 2.25 18.42 -9.01
CA ASP A 352 3.00 18.55 -7.77
C ASP A 352 3.24 20.02 -7.40
N ASP A 353 3.32 20.90 -8.38
CA ASP A 353 3.52 22.33 -8.17
C ASP A 353 2.20 23.13 -8.08
N GLY A 354 1.07 22.51 -8.43
CA GLY A 354 -0.27 23.08 -8.29
C GLY A 354 -0.62 24.11 -9.36
N ASP A 355 0.05 24.08 -10.52
CA ASP A 355 -0.19 25.00 -11.62
C ASP A 355 -1.39 24.60 -12.51
N GLY A 356 -1.93 23.40 -12.27
CA GLY A 356 -3.07 22.83 -12.99
C GLY A 356 -2.68 22.03 -14.24
N VAL A 357 -1.40 21.79 -14.45
CA VAL A 357 -0.86 20.96 -15.53
C VAL A 357 -0.22 19.71 -14.92
N PRO A 358 -0.53 18.49 -15.38
CA PRO A 358 0.16 17.30 -14.89
C PRO A 358 1.66 17.31 -15.20
N ASP A 359 2.47 16.93 -14.21
CA ASP A 359 3.94 16.89 -14.31
C ASP A 359 4.48 15.63 -15.01
N PHE A 360 3.65 14.60 -15.18
CA PHE A 360 4.06 13.27 -15.67
C PHE A 360 3.31 12.90 -16.96
N GLU A 361 3.56 13.67 -18.04
CA GLU A 361 3.00 13.40 -19.37
C GLU A 361 3.47 12.02 -19.88
N GLY A 362 2.56 11.23 -20.42
CA GLY A 362 2.83 9.86 -20.88
C GLY A 362 2.68 8.78 -19.80
N GLU A 363 2.40 9.18 -18.55
CA GLU A 363 2.20 8.25 -17.42
C GLU A 363 0.71 8.04 -17.07
N GLU A 364 -0.21 8.39 -17.97
CA GLU A 364 -1.65 8.35 -17.73
C GLU A 364 -2.15 6.92 -17.48
N GLY A 365 -2.90 6.77 -16.39
CA GLY A 365 -3.47 5.49 -15.97
C GLY A 365 -2.48 4.54 -15.29
N LYS A 366 -1.24 4.96 -15.09
CA LYS A 366 -0.25 4.19 -14.35
C LYS A 366 -0.43 4.36 -12.85
N PHE A 367 -0.43 3.25 -12.14
CA PHE A 367 -0.56 3.18 -10.68
C PHE A 367 0.59 2.37 -10.09
N LYS A 368 1.01 2.76 -8.87
CA LYS A 368 2.04 2.04 -8.11
C LYS A 368 1.67 0.58 -7.94
N ILE A 369 2.63 -0.29 -8.10
CA ILE A 369 2.51 -1.72 -7.82
C ILE A 369 2.18 -1.89 -6.32
N PRO A 370 1.06 -2.54 -5.95
CA PRO A 370 0.71 -2.75 -4.56
C PRO A 370 1.41 -3.98 -3.98
N THR A 371 1.62 -4.00 -2.66
CA THR A 371 2.06 -5.21 -1.98
C THR A 371 1.08 -6.36 -2.18
N MET A 372 1.61 -7.58 -2.35
CA MET A 372 0.84 -8.83 -2.39
C MET A 372 0.50 -9.34 -0.99
N ARG A 373 1.06 -8.73 0.05
CA ARG A 373 0.81 -9.12 1.44
C ARG A 373 -0.57 -8.66 1.91
N ASN A 374 -1.16 -9.44 2.79
CA ASN A 374 -2.45 -9.12 3.43
C ASN A 374 -3.63 -8.91 2.46
N LEU A 375 -3.58 -9.49 1.26
CA LEU A 375 -4.68 -9.40 0.29
C LEU A 375 -5.93 -10.16 0.71
N PHE A 376 -5.83 -11.10 1.63
CA PHE A 376 -6.92 -11.96 2.04
C PHE A 376 -7.25 -11.80 3.53
N THR A 377 -8.54 -11.86 3.86
CA THR A 377 -9.02 -12.00 5.24
C THR A 377 -10.14 -13.02 5.23
N ARG A 378 -10.00 -14.08 6.03
CA ARG A 378 -10.97 -15.17 6.07
C ARG A 378 -12.37 -14.66 6.38
N ASN A 379 -13.35 -15.07 5.57
CA ASN A 379 -14.76 -14.70 5.70
C ASN A 379 -15.04 -13.18 5.65
N PHE A 380 -14.11 -12.39 5.09
CA PHE A 380 -14.32 -10.97 4.94
C PHE A 380 -14.22 -10.56 3.45
N PRO A 381 -15.20 -9.80 2.91
CA PRO A 381 -15.14 -9.36 1.52
C PRO A 381 -14.05 -8.30 1.33
N ARG A 382 -13.35 -8.38 0.24
CA ARG A 382 -12.30 -7.43 -0.15
C ARG A 382 -12.65 -6.79 -1.49
N ALA A 383 -12.06 -5.63 -1.73
CA ALA A 383 -12.03 -4.97 -3.03
C ALA A 383 -10.59 -4.81 -3.46
N TYR A 384 -10.32 -4.88 -4.76
CA TYR A 384 -8.98 -4.84 -5.33
C TYR A 384 -8.91 -3.83 -6.46
N PHE A 385 -7.72 -3.48 -6.92
CA PHE A 385 -7.36 -2.35 -7.79
C PHE A 385 -7.53 -0.99 -7.10
N HIS A 386 -6.92 0.05 -7.67
CA HIS A 386 -6.96 1.41 -7.11
C HIS A 386 -8.40 1.92 -6.85
N ASN A 387 -9.34 1.57 -7.71
CA ASN A 387 -10.74 2.00 -7.64
C ASN A 387 -11.68 0.97 -7.00
N GLY A 388 -11.16 -0.17 -6.55
CA GLY A 388 -11.95 -1.25 -5.94
C GLY A 388 -12.89 -1.97 -6.88
N TYR A 389 -12.58 -2.07 -8.17
CA TYR A 389 -13.43 -2.75 -9.16
C TYR A 389 -13.63 -4.23 -8.85
N PHE A 390 -12.55 -4.99 -8.64
CA PHE A 390 -12.62 -6.42 -8.37
C PHE A 390 -13.06 -6.71 -6.95
N LYS A 391 -13.81 -7.81 -6.77
CA LYS A 391 -14.40 -8.23 -5.48
C LYS A 391 -13.88 -9.58 -5.00
N SER A 392 -12.97 -10.18 -5.75
CA SER A 392 -12.29 -11.43 -5.40
C SER A 392 -10.88 -11.48 -5.98
N LEU A 393 -9.97 -12.20 -5.30
CA LEU A 393 -8.64 -12.49 -5.87
C LEU A 393 -8.74 -13.28 -7.17
N LYS A 394 -9.68 -14.23 -7.23
CA LYS A 394 -9.94 -15.00 -8.47
C LYS A 394 -10.30 -14.07 -9.64
N GLY A 395 -11.12 -13.03 -9.39
CA GLY A 395 -11.48 -12.07 -10.43
C GLY A 395 -10.29 -11.25 -10.91
N VAL A 396 -9.34 -10.92 -10.02
CA VAL A 396 -8.08 -10.24 -10.40
C VAL A 396 -7.23 -11.18 -11.26
N VAL A 397 -6.94 -12.40 -10.80
CA VAL A 397 -6.13 -13.37 -11.55
C VAL A 397 -6.76 -13.68 -12.90
N HIS A 398 -8.09 -13.88 -12.95
CA HIS A 398 -8.82 -14.09 -14.19
C HIS A 398 -8.75 -12.90 -15.16
N PHE A 399 -8.70 -11.66 -14.65
CA PHE A 399 -8.48 -10.49 -15.48
C PHE A 399 -7.07 -10.49 -16.09
N TYR A 400 -6.05 -10.75 -15.31
CA TYR A 400 -4.68 -10.90 -15.81
C TYR A 400 -4.55 -12.03 -16.83
N ASN A 401 -5.30 -13.11 -16.65
CA ASN A 401 -5.28 -14.25 -17.56
C ASN A 401 -6.04 -14.02 -18.88
N THR A 402 -7.07 -13.13 -18.88
CA THR A 402 -8.03 -13.10 -20.00
C THR A 402 -8.39 -11.70 -20.49
N ARG A 403 -7.74 -10.64 -20.01
CA ARG A 403 -8.08 -9.25 -20.38
C ARG A 403 -8.10 -9.04 -21.89
N ASP A 404 -7.09 -9.55 -22.58
CA ASP A 404 -6.87 -9.33 -24.01
C ASP A 404 -7.52 -10.40 -24.88
N MET A 405 -7.89 -11.54 -24.28
CA MET A 405 -8.57 -12.65 -24.96
C MET A 405 -10.09 -12.50 -25.01
N LYS A 406 -10.70 -11.75 -24.09
CA LYS A 406 -12.14 -11.55 -24.05
C LYS A 406 -12.56 -10.27 -24.75
N PRO A 407 -13.76 -10.26 -25.40
CA PRO A 407 -14.26 -9.08 -26.05
C PRO A 407 -14.56 -7.95 -25.05
N VAL A 408 -14.51 -6.69 -25.52
CA VAL A 408 -15.02 -5.57 -24.75
C VAL A 408 -16.53 -5.68 -24.57
N CYS A 409 -17.01 -5.52 -23.33
CA CYS A 409 -18.44 -5.51 -23.06
C CYS A 409 -19.15 -4.45 -23.88
N ALA A 410 -20.12 -4.86 -24.70
CA ALA A 410 -20.90 -3.95 -25.52
C ALA A 410 -22.37 -3.93 -25.10
N ASN A 411 -23.07 -2.85 -25.45
CA ASN A 411 -24.52 -2.76 -25.36
C ASN A 411 -25.20 -3.47 -26.55
N LYS A 412 -26.53 -3.49 -26.59
CA LYS A 412 -27.29 -4.13 -27.67
C LYS A 412 -27.04 -3.52 -29.07
N LYS A 413 -26.45 -2.32 -29.14
CA LYS A 413 -26.09 -1.61 -30.40
C LYS A 413 -24.58 -1.77 -30.73
N GLY A 414 -23.88 -2.66 -30.07
CA GLY A 414 -22.43 -2.90 -30.27
C GLY A 414 -21.50 -1.83 -29.68
N LYS A 415 -22.01 -0.80 -28.98
CA LYS A 415 -21.15 0.24 -28.41
C LYS A 415 -20.47 -0.24 -27.13
N PRO A 416 -19.14 -0.02 -26.98
CA PRO A 416 -18.39 -0.33 -25.78
C PRO A 416 -18.99 0.24 -24.50
N GLN A 417 -18.91 -0.49 -23.42
CA GLN A 417 -19.45 -0.11 -22.12
C GLN A 417 -18.33 0.05 -21.07
N ARG A 418 -18.20 1.24 -20.50
CA ARG A 418 -17.26 1.57 -19.42
C ARG A 418 -17.77 1.13 -18.04
N PHE A 419 -19.08 1.22 -17.80
CA PHE A 419 -19.70 1.00 -16.48
C PHE A 419 -20.39 -0.36 -16.40
N VAL A 420 -19.63 -1.45 -16.35
CA VAL A 420 -20.12 -2.82 -16.15
C VAL A 420 -19.48 -3.38 -14.88
N THR A 421 -20.26 -3.92 -13.97
CA THR A 421 -19.73 -4.55 -12.75
C THR A 421 -18.99 -5.84 -13.09
N GLU A 422 -17.95 -6.20 -12.29
CA GLU A 422 -17.21 -7.46 -12.40
C GLU A 422 -18.15 -8.68 -12.58
N ARG A 423 -19.13 -8.86 -11.68
CA ARG A 423 -20.11 -9.95 -11.76
C ARG A 423 -20.85 -10.01 -13.10
N ARG A 424 -21.16 -8.86 -13.67
CA ARG A 424 -21.85 -8.82 -14.96
C ARG A 424 -20.91 -9.10 -16.12
N ALA A 425 -19.68 -8.62 -16.04
CA ALA A 425 -18.61 -8.86 -17.01
C ALA A 425 -18.30 -10.36 -17.09
N LEU A 426 -18.00 -10.98 -15.97
CA LEU A 426 -17.74 -12.43 -15.86
C LEU A 426 -18.91 -13.27 -16.43
N ARG A 427 -20.15 -12.95 -16.08
CA ARG A 427 -21.34 -13.67 -16.59
C ARG A 427 -21.54 -13.52 -18.09
N LYS A 428 -21.05 -12.43 -18.70
CA LYS A 428 -21.15 -12.15 -20.13
C LYS A 428 -19.93 -12.61 -20.91
N GLY A 429 -18.87 -13.09 -20.25
CA GLY A 429 -17.60 -13.45 -20.88
C GLY A 429 -16.92 -12.26 -21.56
N CYS A 430 -16.97 -11.07 -20.98
CA CYS A 430 -16.39 -9.85 -21.56
C CYS A 430 -15.75 -9.00 -20.46
N TRP A 431 -14.82 -8.10 -20.82
CA TRP A 431 -14.33 -7.07 -19.89
C TRP A 431 -14.85 -5.68 -20.29
N PRO A 432 -15.12 -4.77 -19.33
CA PRO A 432 -15.47 -3.40 -19.66
C PRO A 432 -14.35 -2.70 -20.43
N GLN A 433 -14.70 -1.64 -21.15
CA GLN A 433 -13.68 -0.76 -21.69
C GLN A 433 -12.80 -0.23 -20.55
N PRO A 434 -11.47 -0.23 -20.69
CA PRO A 434 -10.54 0.32 -19.70
C PRO A 434 -10.88 1.75 -19.29
N GLU A 435 -10.49 2.16 -18.10
CA GLU A 435 -10.61 3.56 -17.67
C GLU A 435 -9.67 4.45 -18.46
N VAL A 436 -8.41 4.08 -18.55
CA VAL A 436 -7.40 4.60 -19.47
C VAL A 436 -6.94 3.43 -20.33
N LEU A 437 -6.73 3.65 -21.60
CA LEU A 437 -6.22 2.61 -22.50
C LEU A 437 -4.87 2.14 -21.97
N SER A 438 -4.69 0.84 -21.85
CA SER A 438 -3.39 0.28 -21.47
C SER A 438 -2.43 0.38 -22.64
N GLU A 439 -1.23 0.87 -22.35
CA GLU A 439 -0.08 0.51 -23.15
C GLU A 439 0.21 -0.96 -22.87
N ASN A 440 0.59 -1.71 -23.88
CA ASN A 440 1.15 -3.04 -23.64
C ASN A 440 2.53 -2.84 -23.02
N ILE A 441 2.78 -3.54 -21.92
CA ILE A 441 4.09 -3.49 -21.26
C ILE A 441 5.20 -3.94 -22.22
N PHE A 442 4.86 -4.63 -23.33
CA PHE A 442 5.83 -5.30 -24.17
C PHE A 442 5.84 -4.91 -25.64
N ASP A 443 4.86 -4.33 -26.28
CA ASP A 443 4.94 -3.97 -27.72
C ASP A 443 3.67 -3.37 -28.35
N CYS A 444 2.77 -2.74 -27.64
CA CYS A 444 1.67 -2.03 -28.29
C CYS A 444 1.98 -0.54 -28.41
N ASP A 445 1.80 0.01 -29.60
CA ASP A 445 1.84 1.44 -29.81
C ASP A 445 0.78 2.13 -28.94
N ALA A 446 1.15 3.26 -28.35
CA ALA A 446 0.27 4.04 -27.48
C ALA A 446 -1.09 4.32 -28.15
N GLY A 447 -2.15 3.79 -27.56
CA GLY A 447 -3.52 3.96 -28.05
C GLY A 447 -4.14 2.76 -28.77
N GLU A 448 -3.42 1.67 -28.98
CA GLU A 448 -3.98 0.43 -29.47
C GLU A 448 -4.50 -0.44 -28.33
N ASN A 449 -5.72 -0.99 -28.48
CA ASN A 449 -6.21 -2.08 -27.64
C ASN A 449 -5.38 -3.31 -28.02
N CYS A 450 -4.41 -3.68 -27.17
CA CYS A 450 -3.61 -4.88 -27.34
C CYS A 450 -4.46 -6.14 -27.13
N LYS A 451 -5.35 -6.38 -28.05
CA LYS A 451 -6.10 -7.62 -28.09
C LYS A 451 -5.34 -8.62 -28.91
N VAL A 452 -5.17 -9.79 -28.33
CA VAL A 452 -4.80 -10.97 -29.13
C VAL A 452 -5.86 -11.11 -30.22
N VAL A 453 -5.47 -10.88 -31.44
CA VAL A 453 -6.34 -11.12 -32.62
C VAL A 453 -6.22 -12.62 -32.92
N LEU A 454 -7.19 -13.39 -32.43
CA LEU A 454 -7.29 -14.80 -32.79
C LEU A 454 -7.48 -14.93 -34.31
N ALA A 455 -6.73 -15.83 -34.94
CA ALA A 455 -6.91 -16.14 -36.33
C ALA A 455 -8.34 -16.71 -36.60
N GLU A 456 -8.80 -16.66 -37.86
CA GLU A 456 -10.12 -17.18 -38.21
C GLU A 456 -10.23 -18.69 -37.85
N GLY A 457 -11.13 -19.01 -36.91
CA GLY A 457 -11.32 -20.36 -36.41
C GLY A 457 -10.45 -20.71 -35.18
N GLU A 458 -9.55 -19.85 -34.75
CA GLU A 458 -8.76 -20.02 -33.55
C GLU A 458 -9.59 -19.75 -32.29
N THR A 459 -9.42 -20.59 -31.28
CA THR A 459 -10.02 -20.42 -29.94
C THR A 459 -8.95 -20.04 -28.93
N PHE A 460 -9.34 -19.61 -27.73
CA PHE A 460 -8.42 -19.37 -26.63
C PHE A 460 -7.55 -20.61 -26.36
N ASP A 461 -8.15 -21.81 -26.33
CA ASP A 461 -7.43 -23.05 -26.05
C ASP A 461 -6.41 -23.35 -27.15
N THR A 462 -6.79 -23.21 -28.43
CA THR A 462 -5.86 -23.44 -29.54
C THR A 462 -4.74 -22.40 -29.64
N TYR A 463 -5.02 -21.15 -29.24
CA TYR A 463 -3.98 -20.11 -29.09
C TYR A 463 -2.98 -20.50 -28.00
N CYS A 464 -3.47 -20.92 -26.86
CA CYS A 464 -2.64 -21.27 -25.71
C CYS A 464 -1.89 -22.61 -25.88
N ASP A 465 -2.37 -23.49 -26.73
CA ASP A 465 -1.69 -24.75 -27.09
C ASP A 465 -0.48 -24.54 -28.03
N ASN A 466 -0.40 -23.38 -28.67
CA ASN A 466 0.72 -23.03 -29.53
C ASN A 466 1.88 -22.43 -28.71
N PRO A 467 3.04 -23.11 -28.62
CA PRO A 467 4.19 -22.63 -27.86
C PRO A 467 4.85 -21.37 -28.42
N ASP A 468 4.61 -21.07 -29.72
CA ASP A 468 5.16 -19.87 -30.37
C ASP A 468 4.37 -18.61 -30.09
N ASN A 469 3.17 -18.71 -29.48
CA ASN A 469 2.35 -17.58 -29.15
C ASN A 469 2.86 -16.89 -27.86
N VAL A 470 2.95 -15.57 -27.91
CA VAL A 470 3.36 -14.76 -26.78
C VAL A 470 2.31 -14.83 -25.68
N ARG A 471 2.76 -15.12 -24.47
CA ARG A 471 1.94 -15.10 -23.25
C ARG A 471 2.38 -13.94 -22.39
N ASP A 472 1.40 -13.11 -21.98
CA ASP A 472 1.65 -11.90 -21.22
C ASP A 472 0.44 -11.53 -20.34
N ILE A 473 0.58 -10.48 -19.54
CA ILE A 473 -0.54 -9.93 -18.75
C ILE A 473 -1.70 -9.59 -19.69
N GLY A 474 -2.79 -10.32 -19.52
CA GLY A 474 -3.97 -10.24 -20.38
C GLY A 474 -4.24 -11.52 -21.16
N ASN A 475 -3.23 -12.39 -21.32
CA ASN A 475 -3.32 -13.69 -22.00
C ASN A 475 -2.35 -14.72 -21.42
N LEU A 476 -2.34 -14.94 -20.12
CA LEU A 476 -1.42 -15.85 -19.43
C LEU A 476 -1.63 -17.33 -19.76
N CYS A 477 -2.70 -17.66 -20.46
CA CYS A 477 -3.04 -19.04 -20.84
C CYS A 477 -3.17 -20.03 -19.67
N LEU A 478 -3.61 -19.54 -18.51
CA LEU A 478 -3.83 -20.36 -17.33
C LEU A 478 -5.17 -21.08 -17.38
N THR A 479 -5.18 -22.33 -16.98
CA THR A 479 -6.39 -23.11 -16.69
C THR A 479 -7.09 -22.57 -15.44
N GLU A 480 -8.34 -22.96 -15.21
CA GLU A 480 -9.08 -22.56 -14.00
C GLU A 480 -8.41 -23.08 -12.71
N GLU A 481 -7.84 -24.28 -12.74
CA GLU A 481 -7.09 -24.88 -11.66
C GLU A 481 -5.80 -24.11 -11.32
N GLU A 482 -5.10 -23.62 -12.34
CA GLU A 482 -3.87 -22.81 -12.19
C GLU A 482 -4.19 -21.42 -11.65
N GLU A 483 -5.26 -20.75 -12.12
CA GLU A 483 -5.74 -19.53 -11.49
C GLU A 483 -6.07 -19.75 -10.01
N ASP A 484 -6.70 -20.88 -9.65
CA ASP A 484 -6.99 -21.25 -8.27
C ASP A 484 -5.72 -21.54 -7.46
N ALA A 485 -4.69 -22.05 -8.08
CA ALA A 485 -3.39 -22.28 -7.44
C ALA A 485 -2.71 -20.95 -7.10
N ILE A 486 -2.66 -19.99 -8.03
CA ILE A 486 -2.15 -18.63 -7.75
C ILE A 486 -2.94 -17.99 -6.60
N VAL A 487 -4.27 -18.09 -6.60
CA VAL A 487 -5.09 -17.57 -5.50
C VAL A 487 -4.78 -18.27 -4.17
N ALA A 488 -4.47 -19.58 -4.19
CA ALA A 488 -4.07 -20.31 -2.99
C ALA A 488 -2.74 -19.79 -2.45
N TYR A 489 -1.75 -19.58 -3.30
CA TYR A 489 -0.46 -18.98 -2.95
C TYR A 489 -0.63 -17.57 -2.37
N LEU A 490 -1.31 -16.67 -3.03
CA LEU A 490 -1.53 -15.29 -2.57
C LEU A 490 -2.17 -15.23 -1.17
N LYS A 491 -2.97 -16.22 -0.79
CA LYS A 491 -3.55 -16.31 0.57
C LYS A 491 -2.51 -16.67 1.63
N THR A 492 -1.42 -17.33 1.27
CA THR A 492 -0.34 -17.67 2.20
C THR A 492 0.47 -16.44 2.65
N LEU A 493 0.36 -15.32 1.91
CA LEU A 493 1.00 -14.04 2.20
C LEU A 493 0.24 -13.18 3.23
N THR A 494 -0.75 -13.76 3.91
CA THR A 494 -1.54 -13.05 4.94
C THR A 494 -0.90 -13.22 6.30
N ASP A 495 -0.56 -12.11 6.95
CA ASP A 495 -0.02 -12.08 8.31
C ASP A 495 -1.01 -12.66 9.33
N THR A 496 -0.48 -13.38 10.29
CA THR A 496 -1.25 -13.98 11.40
C THR A 496 -1.26 -13.11 12.66
N VAL A 497 -0.26 -12.24 12.82
CA VAL A 497 -0.17 -11.30 13.93
C VAL A 497 -1.07 -10.10 13.66
N ILE A 498 -1.98 -9.82 14.60
CA ILE A 498 -2.89 -8.67 14.55
C ILE A 498 -2.48 -7.64 15.59
N ILE A 499 -2.12 -6.46 15.15
CA ILE A 499 -1.80 -5.33 16.01
C ILE A 499 -3.04 -4.89 16.78
N LYS A 500 -2.91 -4.80 18.09
CA LYS A 500 -4.01 -4.41 18.98
C LYS A 500 -4.03 -2.90 19.17
N PRO A 501 -5.23 -2.26 19.16
CA PRO A 501 -5.36 -0.86 19.51
C PRO A 501 -4.85 -0.60 20.92
N PRO A 502 -4.49 0.67 21.25
CA PRO A 502 -4.07 1.05 22.59
C PRO A 502 -5.09 0.61 23.64
N LYS A 503 -4.60 0.07 24.75
CA LYS A 503 -5.49 -0.32 25.87
C LYS A 503 -6.23 0.89 26.41
N LYS A 504 -7.54 0.83 26.56
CA LYS A 504 -8.36 1.90 27.17
C LYS A 504 -8.10 2.14 28.68
N LYS A 505 -7.14 1.44 29.26
CA LYS A 505 -6.82 1.51 30.69
C LYS A 505 -5.96 2.73 31.02
N TRP A 506 -6.59 3.85 31.20
CA TRP A 506 -6.28 4.81 32.26
C TRP A 506 -7.62 5.24 32.88
N GLN A 507 -8.31 4.31 33.52
CA GLN A 507 -9.34 4.67 34.49
C GLN A 507 -8.66 4.70 35.86
N HIS A 508 -8.47 5.94 36.33
CA HIS A 508 -8.43 6.37 37.74
C HIS A 508 -7.72 5.47 38.75
N ASN A 509 -6.50 5.83 39.13
CA ASN A 509 -6.28 6.02 40.57
C ASN A 509 -6.43 7.52 40.86
N LYS A 510 -7.53 7.85 41.55
CA LYS A 510 -7.74 9.11 42.24
C LYS A 510 -6.72 9.28 43.35
#